data_e3d2f85fa5a61c08db0706f708e726b1
#
_entry.id   e3d2f85fa5a61c08db0706f708e726b1
#
_cell.length_a   1.000
_cell.length_b   1.000
_cell.length_c   1.000
_cell.angle_alpha   90.00
_cell.angle_beta   90.00
_cell.angle_gamma   90.00
#
_symmetry.space_group_name_H-M   'P 1'
#
loop_
_entity.id
_entity.type
_entity.pdbx_description
1 polymer ?
#
loop_
_entity_poly.entity_id
_entity_poly.type
_entity_poly.pdbx_seq_one_letter_code
_entity_poly.pdbx_strand_id
1 'polypeptide(L)'
;MEISQTALFLGSIIDLYCLVLILRVWLPLANVDYYNPISQFTLKFTQPVIAPLRKVFPVVKKVETAALFLVFLLCGLKSILFGGLNLSFFLLLGILGLSKNIGVAIFYVLIASAILSWFNRGNNPAFYALYQLTEPLLKPIKRILPTIGMIDFSPMVIAIILLFLNNLFYDYFQVLWAIAA
;
A
#
# COMPACT_ATOMS: atom_id res chain seq x y z
N MET A 1 -28.10 -1.45 7.35
CA MET A 1 -27.62 -0.18 6.76
C MET A 1 -27.25 -0.49 5.31
N GLU A 2 -28.04 -0.01 4.35
CA GLU A 2 -27.65 -0.16 2.94
C GLU A 2 -26.47 0.77 2.66
N ILE A 3 -25.32 0.17 2.32
CA ILE A 3 -24.15 0.94 1.93
C ILE A 3 -24.44 1.51 0.54
N SER A 4 -24.46 2.83 0.43
CA SER A 4 -24.68 3.51 -0.84
C SER A 4 -23.57 3.16 -1.84
N GLN A 5 -23.93 2.86 -3.09
CA GLN A 5 -22.97 2.60 -4.17
C GLN A 5 -22.02 3.81 -4.40
N THR A 6 -22.54 5.01 -4.20
CA THR A 6 -21.74 6.24 -4.27
C THR A 6 -20.68 6.32 -3.17
N ALA A 7 -21.00 5.87 -1.95
CA ALA A 7 -20.04 5.82 -0.84
C ALA A 7 -18.93 4.79 -1.11
N LEU A 8 -19.26 3.63 -1.68
CA LEU A 8 -18.28 2.63 -2.11
C LEU A 8 -17.35 3.19 -3.19
N PHE A 9 -17.91 3.85 -4.19
CA PHE A 9 -17.12 4.46 -5.27
C PHE A 9 -16.16 5.54 -4.75
N LEU A 10 -16.63 6.45 -3.90
CA LEU A 10 -15.79 7.46 -3.26
C LEU A 10 -14.71 6.82 -2.37
N GLY A 11 -15.07 5.78 -1.62
CA GLY A 11 -14.14 4.99 -0.83
C GLY A 11 -13.01 4.42 -1.68
N SER A 12 -13.31 3.83 -2.84
CA SER A 12 -12.31 3.27 -3.76
C SER A 12 -11.35 4.32 -4.33
N ILE A 13 -11.84 5.55 -4.59
CA ILE A 13 -10.97 6.66 -5.01
C ILE A 13 -9.98 7.02 -3.89
N ILE A 14 -10.45 7.06 -2.64
CA ILE A 14 -9.60 7.31 -1.48
C ILE A 14 -8.53 6.22 -1.37
N ASP A 15 -8.90 4.93 -1.54
CA ASP A 15 -7.97 3.80 -1.46
C ASP A 15 -6.91 3.85 -2.56
N LEU A 16 -7.29 4.20 -3.77
CA LEU A 16 -6.34 4.39 -4.87
C LEU A 16 -5.30 5.48 -4.54
N TYR A 17 -5.74 6.59 -3.95
CA TYR A 17 -4.83 7.65 -3.54
C TYR A 17 -3.94 7.22 -2.36
N CYS A 18 -4.50 6.48 -1.39
CA CYS A 18 -3.74 5.88 -0.30
C CYS A 18 -2.65 4.93 -0.79
N LEU A 19 -2.93 4.14 -1.85
CA LEU A 19 -1.93 3.29 -2.49
C LEU A 19 -0.73 4.11 -3.00
N VAL A 20 -0.98 5.23 -3.68
CA VAL A 20 0.08 6.12 -4.18
C VAL A 20 0.87 6.73 -3.01
N LEU A 21 0.22 7.12 -1.92
CA LEU A 21 0.87 7.63 -0.71
C LEU A 21 1.76 6.58 -0.03
N ILE A 22 1.32 5.32 0.03
CA ILE A 22 2.11 4.23 0.59
C ILE A 22 3.34 3.95 -0.29
N LEU A 23 3.18 3.96 -1.61
CA LEU A 23 4.34 3.84 -2.53
C LEU A 23 5.34 4.97 -2.31
N ARG A 24 4.87 6.20 -2.05
CA ARG A 24 5.76 7.34 -1.71
C ARG A 24 6.60 7.08 -0.46
N VAL A 25 6.05 6.40 0.54
CA VAL A 25 6.81 6.01 1.74
C VAL A 25 7.76 4.86 1.45
N TRP A 26 7.31 3.89 0.68
CA TRP A 26 8.03 2.63 0.47
C TRP A 26 9.22 2.76 -0.49
N LEU A 27 9.09 3.56 -1.56
CA LEU A 27 10.17 3.77 -2.55
C LEU A 27 11.50 4.21 -1.93
N PRO A 28 11.55 5.26 -1.08
CA PRO A 28 12.79 5.65 -0.40
C PRO A 28 13.33 4.61 0.58
N LEU A 29 12.44 3.85 1.25
CA LEU A 29 12.83 2.77 2.15
C LEU A 29 13.50 1.61 1.41
N ALA A 30 13.05 1.30 0.20
CA ALA A 30 13.64 0.30 -0.68
C ALA A 30 14.87 0.84 -1.46
N ASN A 31 15.27 2.08 -1.22
CA ASN A 31 16.38 2.76 -1.92
C ASN A 31 16.17 2.86 -3.44
N VAL A 32 14.92 2.98 -3.89
CA VAL A 32 14.60 3.22 -5.31
C VAL A 32 15.06 4.63 -5.70
N ASP A 33 15.68 4.73 -6.88
CA ASP A 33 16.18 6.00 -7.39
C ASP A 33 15.05 7.04 -7.52
N TYR A 34 15.37 8.28 -7.11
CA TYR A 34 14.46 9.42 -7.24
C TYR A 34 14.05 9.69 -8.69
N TYR A 35 14.97 9.49 -9.64
CA TYR A 35 14.72 9.70 -11.08
C TYR A 35 13.98 8.57 -11.76
N ASN A 36 13.67 7.48 -11.04
CA ASN A 36 12.86 6.39 -11.57
C ASN A 36 11.45 6.89 -11.93
N PRO A 37 10.86 6.45 -13.07
CA PRO A 37 9.52 6.88 -13.49
C PRO A 37 8.43 6.67 -12.45
N ILE A 38 8.48 5.56 -11.68
CA ILE A 38 7.52 5.28 -10.60
C ILE A 38 7.68 6.29 -9.47
N SER A 39 8.94 6.62 -9.07
CA SER A 39 9.21 7.63 -8.05
C SER A 39 8.73 9.01 -8.49
N GLN A 40 8.99 9.41 -9.73
CA GLN A 40 8.55 10.69 -10.28
C GLN A 40 7.03 10.80 -10.36
N PHE A 41 6.35 9.72 -10.77
CA PHE A 41 4.89 9.65 -10.77
C PHE A 41 4.33 9.87 -9.37
N THR A 42 4.77 9.08 -8.38
CA THR A 42 4.27 9.20 -7.00
C THR A 42 4.53 10.58 -6.41
N LEU A 43 5.70 11.17 -6.67
CA LEU A 43 6.04 12.51 -6.22
C LEU A 43 5.13 13.57 -6.84
N LYS A 44 4.93 13.54 -8.16
CA LYS A 44 4.10 14.51 -8.88
C LYS A 44 2.68 14.57 -8.33
N PHE A 45 2.07 13.41 -8.06
CA PHE A 45 0.68 13.35 -7.58
C PHE A 45 0.52 13.62 -6.09
N THR A 46 1.54 13.39 -5.28
CA THR A 46 1.43 13.53 -3.82
C THR A 46 2.08 14.81 -3.29
N GLN A 47 3.04 15.39 -4.01
CA GLN A 47 3.78 16.58 -3.57
C GLN A 47 2.89 17.77 -3.21
N PRO A 48 1.84 18.13 -3.99
CA PRO A 48 1.01 19.29 -3.66
C PRO A 48 0.38 19.20 -2.27
N VAL A 49 -0.01 17.99 -1.84
CA VAL A 49 -0.66 17.75 -0.54
C VAL A 49 0.37 17.52 0.57
N ILE A 50 1.44 16.82 0.27
CA ILE A 50 2.47 16.48 1.27
C ILE A 50 3.36 17.69 1.61
N ALA A 51 3.64 18.58 0.66
CA ALA A 51 4.52 19.73 0.90
C ALA A 51 4.11 20.61 2.09
N PRO A 52 2.84 21.00 2.25
CA PRO A 52 2.42 21.73 3.44
C PRO A 52 2.48 20.90 4.72
N LEU A 53 2.16 19.60 4.66
CA LEU A 53 2.15 18.70 5.81
C LEU A 53 3.56 18.41 6.35
N ARG A 54 4.58 18.46 5.51
CA ARG A 54 5.99 18.31 5.95
C ARG A 54 6.45 19.36 6.95
N LYS A 55 5.81 20.51 7.00
CA LYS A 55 6.12 21.56 8.00
C LYS A 55 5.76 21.09 9.42
N VAL A 56 4.77 20.22 9.56
CA VAL A 56 4.28 19.66 10.83
C VAL A 56 4.86 18.27 11.08
N PHE A 57 4.93 17.45 10.02
CA PHE A 57 5.39 16.07 10.06
C PHE A 57 6.68 15.90 9.25
N PRO A 58 7.87 16.05 9.87
CA PRO A 58 9.13 15.93 9.16
C PRO A 58 9.43 14.49 8.75
N VAL A 59 10.28 14.32 7.75
CA VAL A 59 10.78 13.00 7.35
C VAL A 59 11.70 12.43 8.43
N VAL A 60 11.42 11.21 8.90
CA VAL A 60 12.22 10.53 9.93
C VAL A 60 12.84 9.25 9.34
N LYS A 61 14.17 9.16 9.32
CA LYS A 61 14.90 7.97 8.83
C LYS A 61 14.40 7.43 7.48
N LYS A 62 14.19 8.30 6.50
CA LYS A 62 13.60 8.01 5.17
C LYS A 62 12.09 7.73 5.16
N VAL A 63 11.42 7.67 6.31
CA VAL A 63 9.98 7.49 6.39
C VAL A 63 9.29 8.85 6.22
N GLU A 64 8.43 8.97 5.22
CA GLU A 64 7.59 10.15 5.00
C GLU A 64 6.39 10.10 5.97
N THR A 65 6.57 10.61 7.19
CA THR A 65 5.55 10.58 8.25
C THR A 65 4.29 11.35 7.86
N ALA A 66 4.44 12.44 7.09
CA ALA A 66 3.31 13.20 6.54
C ALA A 66 2.41 12.35 5.64
N ALA A 67 2.99 11.45 4.84
CA ALA A 67 2.22 10.57 3.97
C ALA A 67 1.46 9.49 4.77
N LEU A 68 2.08 8.89 5.77
CA LEU A 68 1.41 7.92 6.66
C LEU A 68 0.26 8.56 7.45
N PHE A 69 0.49 9.77 7.98
CA PHE A 69 -0.55 10.53 8.64
C PHE A 69 -1.71 10.86 7.71
N LEU A 70 -1.42 11.23 6.47
CA LEU A 70 -2.46 11.51 5.47
C LEU A 70 -3.26 10.26 5.12
N VAL A 71 -2.63 9.08 4.98
CA VAL A 71 -3.35 7.81 4.77
C VAL A 71 -4.27 7.51 5.95
N PHE A 72 -3.77 7.62 7.18
CA PHE A 72 -4.57 7.46 8.38
C PHE A 72 -5.78 8.39 8.40
N LEU A 73 -5.58 9.66 8.09
CA LEU A 73 -6.62 10.68 8.06
C LEU A 73 -7.66 10.38 6.97
N LEU A 74 -7.24 10.04 5.76
CA LEU A 74 -8.14 9.71 4.64
C LEU A 74 -8.97 8.46 4.93
N CYS A 75 -8.35 7.41 5.48
CA CYS A 75 -9.07 6.20 5.89
C CYS A 75 -10.05 6.50 7.04
N GLY A 76 -9.65 7.32 8.02
CA GLY A 76 -10.55 7.78 9.07
C GLY A 76 -11.74 8.58 8.54
N LEU A 77 -11.52 9.45 7.55
CA LEU A 77 -12.59 10.24 6.91
C LEU A 77 -13.65 9.38 6.21
N LYS A 78 -13.34 8.14 5.84
CA LYS A 78 -14.34 7.19 5.35
C LYS A 78 -15.47 6.95 6.38
N SER A 79 -15.22 7.16 7.67
CA SER A 79 -16.25 7.05 8.69
C SER A 79 -17.46 7.94 8.39
N ILE A 80 -17.26 9.10 7.78
CA ILE A 80 -18.34 10.02 7.38
C ILE A 80 -19.20 9.39 6.29
N LEU A 81 -18.60 8.63 5.38
CA LEU A 81 -19.32 7.98 4.28
C LEU A 81 -20.14 6.78 4.74
N PHE A 82 -19.70 6.08 5.81
CA PHE A 82 -20.24 4.77 6.19
C PHE A 82 -20.93 4.75 7.55
N GLY A 83 -20.71 5.70 8.44
CA GLY A 83 -21.27 5.61 9.80
C GLY A 83 -21.45 6.93 10.56
N GLY A 84 -21.11 8.04 9.91
CA GLY A 84 -21.18 9.37 10.52
C GLY A 84 -19.95 9.76 11.35
N LEU A 85 -19.99 10.98 11.92
CA LEU A 85 -18.90 11.56 12.68
C LEU A 85 -18.87 11.01 14.12
N ASN A 86 -18.18 9.89 14.33
CA ASN A 86 -17.84 9.38 15.65
C ASN A 86 -16.32 9.25 15.76
N LEU A 87 -15.73 9.88 16.77
CA LEU A 87 -14.28 9.89 16.96
C LEU A 87 -13.68 8.47 17.08
N SER A 88 -14.35 7.59 17.84
CA SER A 88 -13.88 6.21 18.01
C SER A 88 -13.90 5.45 16.68
N PHE A 89 -14.97 5.66 15.88
CA PHE A 89 -15.11 5.04 14.57
C PHE A 89 -14.09 5.59 13.57
N PHE A 90 -13.84 6.89 13.59
CA PHE A 90 -12.79 7.55 12.80
C PHE A 90 -11.40 6.98 13.11
N LEU A 91 -11.02 6.92 14.40
CA LEU A 91 -9.70 6.40 14.81
C LEU A 91 -9.54 4.92 14.43
N LEU A 92 -10.58 4.12 14.64
CA LEU A 92 -10.57 2.70 14.31
C LEU A 92 -10.41 2.47 12.81
N LEU A 93 -11.21 3.14 11.97
CA LEU A 93 -11.08 3.06 10.51
C LEU A 93 -9.75 3.60 10.01
N GLY A 94 -9.22 4.65 10.62
CA GLY A 94 -7.90 5.18 10.30
C GLY A 94 -6.79 4.15 10.48
N ILE A 95 -6.78 3.45 11.61
CA ILE A 95 -5.77 2.42 11.92
C ILE A 95 -5.97 1.18 11.03
N LEU A 96 -7.20 0.67 10.95
CA LEU A 96 -7.51 -0.51 10.12
C LEU A 96 -7.24 -0.24 8.64
N GLY A 97 -7.66 0.93 8.15
CA GLY A 97 -7.44 1.33 6.77
C GLY A 97 -5.96 1.52 6.43
N LEU A 98 -5.18 2.11 7.32
CA LEU A 98 -3.72 2.20 7.14
C LEU A 98 -3.11 0.80 7.01
N SER A 99 -3.45 -0.12 7.92
CA SER A 99 -2.94 -1.50 7.92
C SER A 99 -3.34 -2.25 6.66
N LYS A 100 -4.61 -2.16 6.26
CA LYS A 100 -5.14 -2.83 5.07
C LYS A 100 -4.52 -2.28 3.78
N ASN A 101 -4.42 -0.96 3.64
CA ASN A 101 -3.80 -0.32 2.47
C ASN A 101 -2.31 -0.70 2.32
N ILE A 102 -1.57 -0.88 3.42
CA ILE A 102 -0.19 -1.41 3.36
C ILE A 102 -0.20 -2.83 2.78
N GLY A 103 -1.07 -3.71 3.27
CA GLY A 103 -1.19 -5.08 2.74
C GLY A 103 -1.58 -5.12 1.26
N VAL A 104 -2.55 -4.28 0.87
CA VAL A 104 -3.00 -4.13 -0.53
C VAL A 104 -1.88 -3.60 -1.42
N ALA A 105 -1.10 -2.61 -0.94
CA ALA A 105 0.05 -2.09 -1.68
C ALA A 105 1.11 -3.17 -1.92
N ILE A 106 1.45 -3.96 -0.91
CA ILE A 106 2.37 -5.09 -1.03
C ILE A 106 1.85 -6.08 -2.07
N PHE A 107 0.58 -6.44 -1.99
CA PHE A 107 -0.04 -7.39 -2.91
C PHE A 107 0.00 -6.91 -4.38
N TYR A 108 -0.37 -5.66 -4.65
CA TYR A 108 -0.33 -5.09 -5.99
C TYR A 108 1.10 -4.95 -6.54
N VAL A 109 2.06 -4.56 -5.71
CA VAL A 109 3.47 -4.49 -6.12
C VAL A 109 4.02 -5.88 -6.45
N LEU A 110 3.68 -6.91 -5.70
CA LEU A 110 4.06 -8.29 -5.99
C LEU A 110 3.47 -8.77 -7.33
N ILE A 111 2.17 -8.54 -7.57
CA ILE A 111 1.53 -8.89 -8.84
C ILE A 111 2.16 -8.12 -10.00
N ALA A 112 2.34 -6.81 -9.85
CA ALA A 112 2.96 -5.99 -10.89
C ALA A 112 4.38 -6.45 -11.21
N SER A 113 5.17 -6.80 -10.19
CA SER A 113 6.52 -7.35 -10.34
C SER A 113 6.50 -8.70 -11.09
N ALA A 114 5.57 -9.59 -10.74
CA ALA A 114 5.41 -10.88 -11.39
C ALA A 114 5.02 -10.73 -12.88
N ILE A 115 4.04 -9.86 -13.17
CA ILE A 115 3.60 -9.60 -14.55
C ILE A 115 4.75 -9.00 -15.38
N LEU A 116 5.42 -7.96 -14.86
CA LEU A 116 6.52 -7.32 -15.56
C LEU A 116 7.72 -8.25 -15.78
N SER A 117 7.94 -9.24 -14.92
CA SER A 117 9.00 -10.22 -15.08
C SER A 117 8.83 -11.04 -16.38
N TRP A 118 7.61 -11.29 -16.82
CA TRP A 118 7.32 -12.00 -18.08
C TRP A 118 7.61 -11.17 -19.34
N PHE A 119 7.48 -9.84 -19.21
CA PHE A 119 7.68 -8.91 -20.32
C PHE A 119 9.06 -8.25 -20.33
N ASN A 120 9.88 -8.52 -19.31
CA ASN A 120 11.17 -7.86 -19.18
C ASN A 120 12.20 -8.45 -20.15
N ARG A 121 12.40 -7.79 -21.28
CA ARG A 121 13.41 -8.13 -22.31
C ARG A 121 14.63 -7.22 -22.28
N GLY A 122 14.88 -6.49 -21.17
CA GLY A 122 16.01 -5.55 -21.11
C GLY A 122 15.93 -4.60 -19.89
N ASN A 123 16.69 -3.52 -19.94
CA ASN A 123 16.81 -2.52 -18.88
C ASN A 123 15.54 -1.65 -18.73
N ASN A 124 14.50 -2.20 -18.09
CA ASN A 124 13.29 -1.43 -17.78
C ASN A 124 13.38 -0.82 -16.36
N PRO A 125 13.48 0.52 -16.22
CA PRO A 125 13.60 1.16 -14.91
C PRO A 125 12.43 0.85 -13.96
N ALA A 126 11.20 0.70 -14.48
CA ALA A 126 10.05 0.35 -13.67
C ALA A 126 10.17 -1.06 -13.08
N PHE A 127 10.70 -2.01 -13.84
CA PHE A 127 10.98 -3.36 -13.34
C PHE A 127 11.98 -3.33 -12.18
N TYR A 128 13.07 -2.57 -12.32
CA TYR A 128 14.07 -2.43 -11.24
C TYR A 128 13.47 -1.83 -9.98
N ALA A 129 12.59 -0.84 -10.09
CA ALA A 129 11.91 -0.27 -8.94
C ALA A 129 11.03 -1.31 -8.22
N LEU A 130 10.23 -2.06 -8.97
CA LEU A 130 9.38 -3.10 -8.39
C LEU A 130 10.22 -4.23 -7.77
N TYR A 131 11.32 -4.61 -8.42
CA TYR A 131 12.26 -5.57 -7.86
C TYR A 131 12.85 -5.08 -6.54
N GLN A 132 13.32 -3.83 -6.47
CA GLN A 132 13.84 -3.24 -5.24
C GLN A 132 12.80 -3.14 -4.13
N LEU A 133 11.52 -2.88 -4.47
CA LEU A 133 10.43 -2.89 -3.50
C LEU A 133 10.15 -4.30 -2.96
N THR A 134 10.17 -5.31 -3.82
CA THR A 134 9.79 -6.68 -3.45
C THR A 134 10.93 -7.48 -2.82
N GLU A 135 12.18 -7.23 -3.20
CA GLU A 135 13.35 -8.00 -2.75
C GLU A 135 13.50 -8.09 -1.22
N PRO A 136 13.34 -7.00 -0.43
CA PRO A 136 13.41 -7.09 1.03
C PRO A 136 12.39 -8.04 1.65
N LEU A 137 11.20 -8.14 1.03
CA LEU A 137 10.12 -9.02 1.48
C LEU A 137 10.35 -10.47 1.04
N LEU A 138 10.85 -10.67 -0.18
CA LEU A 138 11.10 -11.99 -0.77
C LEU A 138 12.34 -12.66 -0.19
N LYS A 139 13.37 -11.89 0.15
CA LYS A 139 14.67 -12.40 0.62
C LYS A 139 14.59 -13.41 1.79
N PRO A 140 13.81 -13.18 2.87
CA PRO A 140 13.69 -14.16 3.94
C PRO A 140 13.03 -15.46 3.47
N ILE A 141 12.04 -15.37 2.57
CA ILE A 141 11.31 -16.53 2.04
C ILE A 141 12.20 -17.35 1.09
N LYS A 142 12.96 -16.68 0.22
CA LYS A 142 13.94 -17.32 -0.67
C LYS A 142 15.02 -18.11 0.07
N ARG A 143 15.30 -17.77 1.33
CA ARG A 143 16.23 -18.54 2.17
C ARG A 143 15.64 -19.86 2.65
N ILE A 144 14.32 -19.93 2.80
CA ILE A 144 13.59 -21.11 3.29
C ILE A 144 13.13 -21.97 2.11
N LEU A 145 12.66 -21.33 1.05
CA LEU A 145 12.17 -21.97 -0.17
C LEU A 145 13.16 -21.72 -1.30
N PRO A 146 14.03 -22.71 -1.62
CA PRO A 146 14.90 -22.58 -2.78
C PRO A 146 14.07 -22.55 -4.08
N THR A 147 14.56 -21.84 -5.08
CA THR A 147 13.95 -21.80 -6.41
C THR A 147 13.99 -23.19 -7.04
N ILE A 148 12.86 -23.67 -7.56
CA ILE A 148 12.76 -24.95 -8.27
C ILE A 148 12.88 -24.65 -9.77
N GLY A 149 14.06 -24.83 -10.32
CA GLY A 149 14.36 -24.49 -11.70
C GLY A 149 14.35 -22.99 -11.96
N MET A 150 13.53 -22.53 -12.90
CA MET A 150 13.40 -21.10 -13.26
C MET A 150 12.24 -20.41 -12.53
N ILE A 151 11.47 -21.13 -11.69
CA ILE A 151 10.26 -20.59 -11.06
C ILE A 151 10.59 -20.21 -9.61
N ASP A 152 10.30 -18.96 -9.26
CA ASP A 152 10.37 -18.43 -7.89
C ASP A 152 8.98 -18.43 -7.26
N PHE A 153 8.76 -19.33 -6.30
CA PHE A 153 7.50 -19.46 -5.56
C PHE A 153 7.38 -18.46 -4.39
N SER A 154 8.43 -17.70 -4.10
CA SER A 154 8.44 -16.77 -2.95
C SER A 154 7.32 -15.70 -3.01
N PRO A 155 6.99 -15.09 -4.17
CA PRO A 155 5.87 -14.15 -4.26
C PRO A 155 4.52 -14.79 -3.92
N MET A 156 4.32 -16.07 -4.30
CA MET A 156 3.09 -16.82 -4.01
C MET A 156 2.92 -17.04 -2.50
N VAL A 157 4.01 -17.34 -1.79
CA VAL A 157 3.95 -17.52 -0.34
C VAL A 157 3.57 -16.22 0.37
N ILE A 158 4.15 -15.07 -0.03
CA ILE A 158 3.74 -13.78 0.54
C ILE A 158 2.27 -13.50 0.23
N ALA A 159 1.83 -13.75 -0.99
CA ALA A 159 0.42 -13.56 -1.35
C ALA A 159 -0.52 -14.41 -0.48
N ILE A 160 -0.18 -15.67 -0.22
CA ILE A 160 -0.95 -16.55 0.68
C ILE A 160 -0.96 -16.00 2.11
N ILE A 161 0.18 -15.54 2.62
CA ILE A 161 0.26 -14.93 3.96
C ILE A 161 -0.63 -13.67 4.03
N LEU A 162 -0.59 -12.81 3.01
CA LEU A 162 -1.43 -11.60 2.97
C LEU A 162 -2.93 -11.95 2.91
N LEU A 163 -3.31 -12.96 2.12
CA LEU A 163 -4.69 -13.44 2.05
C LEU A 163 -5.14 -14.02 3.40
N PHE A 164 -4.29 -14.82 4.05
CA PHE A 164 -4.57 -15.35 5.38
C PHE A 164 -4.76 -14.23 6.40
N LEU A 165 -3.86 -13.25 6.44
CA LEU A 165 -3.98 -12.08 7.32
C LEU A 165 -5.26 -11.28 7.02
N ASN A 166 -5.57 -11.05 5.73
CA ASN A 166 -6.78 -10.34 5.35
C ASN A 166 -8.05 -11.06 5.86
N ASN A 167 -8.11 -12.38 5.73
CA ASN A 167 -9.26 -13.17 6.23
C ASN A 167 -9.31 -13.17 7.77
N LEU A 168 -8.15 -13.29 8.43
CA LEU A 168 -8.06 -13.20 9.88
C LEU A 168 -8.60 -11.85 10.41
N PHE A 169 -8.17 -10.74 9.80
CA PHE A 169 -8.68 -9.41 10.15
C PHE A 169 -10.16 -9.26 9.83
N TYR A 170 -10.65 -9.87 8.75
CA TYR A 170 -12.06 -9.88 8.41
C TYR A 170 -12.90 -10.64 9.47
N ASP A 171 -12.42 -11.77 9.97
CA ASP A 171 -13.09 -12.55 11.02
C ASP A 171 -13.23 -11.76 12.33
N TYR A 172 -12.21 -10.95 12.68
CA TYR A 172 -12.25 -10.14 13.90
C TYR A 172 -13.04 -8.83 13.75
N PHE A 173 -12.90 -8.13 12.63
CA PHE A 173 -13.43 -6.77 12.44
C PHE A 173 -14.64 -6.71 11.49
N GLN A 174 -14.93 -7.80 10.77
CA GLN A 174 -16.09 -7.95 9.89
C GLN A 174 -16.28 -6.75 8.93
N VAL A 175 -17.45 -6.08 9.02
CA VAL A 175 -17.81 -4.95 8.17
C VAL A 175 -16.80 -3.79 8.28
N LEU A 176 -16.20 -3.57 9.46
CA LEU A 176 -15.20 -2.52 9.64
C LEU A 176 -13.96 -2.76 8.76
N TRP A 177 -13.53 -4.01 8.69
CA TRP A 177 -12.42 -4.37 7.79
C TRP A 177 -12.84 -4.29 6.32
N ALA A 178 -14.07 -4.65 5.98
CA ALA A 178 -14.57 -4.57 4.61
C ALA A 178 -14.52 -3.14 4.05
N ILE A 179 -14.91 -2.13 4.87
CA ILE A 179 -14.96 -0.72 4.48
C ILE A 179 -13.65 0.05 4.71
N ALA A 180 -12.67 -0.54 5.40
CA ALA A 180 -11.41 0.12 5.75
C ALA A 180 -10.53 0.44 4.52
N ALA A 181 -10.53 -0.41 3.47
CA ALA A 181 -9.86 -0.21 2.17
C ALA A 181 -10.45 -1.13 1.12
#